data_ca579612afc43c5476556fbccb7877f8
#
_entry.id   ca579612afc43c5476556fbccb7877f8
#
_cell.length_a   1.000
_cell.length_b   1.000
_cell.length_c   1.000
_cell.angle_alpha   90.00
_cell.angle_beta   90.00
_cell.angle_gamma   90.00
#
_symmetry.space_group_name_H-M   'P 1'
#
loop_
_entity.id
_entity.type
_entity.pdbx_description
1 polymer ?
#
loop_
_entity_poly.entity_id
_entity_poly.type
_entity_poly.pdbx_seq_one_letter_code
_entity_poly.pdbx_strand_id
1 'polypeptide(L)'
;MDKQRTKGNPVLAAFAALYGIYLLYGIGSSMMDRYTATRLTQDMKTACVGRFLIDLPAAMEQSYGQVFLDGLWISGQEETKEAFEARLAARKAEIDAEPNELGQKNLEVFEDYNDHGFEGKILVFGRNIVKGLEHGKPKEWPGVKLEGYVHSHGKSFNFRANDYDPGLTGDLRKLVDKLRLLAPREIPTAAGFCFGLGMFVEPLPADLTEGVVMFAGFPDHPDLAMALSMRAGTEPDPEGRLERDTRVDAEMPTWQRPLMSKLRKGKRSINGIEGEEVAEKWTELNFVHTFGFNWEVSGTKDNVFVPFMHLEMSTGHPVNAGARPVISFMGEEALIQLWDRIANSIRVRPTLAPSPAKPEPPPGPKLGDATSAGELCPGTGWWQCQDGGHGASVAGGRRQFMKQGQRMPQALLLQRQTLWHKLRGVQSSYRLDCPSTWTLVDRRLRARPVIT
;
A
#
# COMPACT_ATOMS: atom_id res chain seq x y z
N MET A 1 67.34 13.87 48.55
CA MET A 1 66.14 13.25 47.97
C MET A 1 65.64 14.14 46.83
N ASP A 2 66.11 13.80 45.63
CA ASP A 2 65.85 14.57 44.42
C ASP A 2 64.55 14.11 43.78
N LYS A 3 63.50 14.98 43.72
CA LYS A 3 62.27 14.70 43.09
C LYS A 3 62.43 14.91 41.58
N GLN A 4 62.72 13.81 40.85
CA GLN A 4 62.55 13.79 39.39
C GLN A 4 61.14 14.18 38.99
N ARG A 5 60.89 15.39 38.54
CA ARG A 5 59.69 15.80 37.81
C ARG A 5 59.74 15.14 36.46
N THR A 6 58.92 14.09 36.28
CA THR A 6 58.65 13.52 34.97
C THR A 6 57.95 14.58 34.11
N LYS A 7 58.66 15.15 33.14
CA LYS A 7 58.09 16.04 32.11
C LYS A 7 57.10 15.18 31.26
N GLY A 8 55.82 15.40 31.48
CA GLY A 8 54.79 14.78 30.65
C GLY A 8 55.03 15.11 29.16
N ASN A 9 54.82 14.11 28.30
CA ASN A 9 55.02 14.25 26.87
C ASN A 9 53.99 15.27 26.31
N PRO A 10 54.44 16.46 25.79
CA PRO A 10 53.54 17.52 25.33
C PRO A 10 52.61 17.07 24.18
N VAL A 11 53.06 16.08 23.39
CA VAL A 11 52.25 15.49 22.29
C VAL A 11 51.06 14.71 22.84
N LEU A 12 51.27 13.92 23.91
CA LEU A 12 50.16 13.19 24.56
C LEU A 12 49.17 14.15 25.22
N ALA A 13 49.65 15.26 25.79
CA ALA A 13 48.76 16.27 26.37
C ALA A 13 47.92 16.98 25.28
N ALA A 14 48.52 17.28 24.11
CA ALA A 14 47.81 17.86 22.98
C ALA A 14 46.72 16.90 22.42
N PHE A 15 47.05 15.61 22.27
CA PHE A 15 46.05 14.60 21.85
C PHE A 15 44.92 14.45 22.85
N ALA A 16 45.20 14.44 24.15
CA ALA A 16 44.17 14.37 25.21
C ALA A 16 43.28 15.62 25.21
N ALA A 17 43.85 16.81 24.97
CA ALA A 17 43.07 18.06 24.85
C ALA A 17 42.17 18.05 23.60
N LEU A 18 42.68 17.64 22.43
CA LEU A 18 41.91 17.52 21.20
C LEU A 18 40.78 16.48 21.35
N TYR A 19 41.09 15.36 21.99
CA TYR A 19 40.08 14.34 22.28
C TYR A 19 39.02 14.85 23.27
N GLY A 20 39.40 15.60 24.29
CA GLY A 20 38.50 16.27 25.22
C GLY A 20 37.58 17.28 24.50
N ILE A 21 38.11 18.10 23.60
CA ILE A 21 37.35 19.03 22.77
C ILE A 21 36.37 18.28 21.87
N TYR A 22 36.83 17.21 21.25
CA TYR A 22 35.96 16.35 20.41
C TYR A 22 34.79 15.75 21.20
N LEU A 23 35.05 15.25 22.41
CA LEU A 23 33.99 14.72 23.30
C LEU A 23 33.00 15.81 23.72
N LEU A 24 33.52 16.99 24.11
CA LEU A 24 32.68 18.12 24.51
C LEU A 24 31.79 18.63 23.35
N TYR A 25 32.36 18.66 22.14
CA TYR A 25 31.63 19.00 20.92
C TYR A 25 30.53 17.97 20.64
N GLY A 26 30.84 16.66 20.72
CA GLY A 26 29.86 15.58 20.54
C GLY A 26 28.71 15.62 21.58
N ILE A 27 29.04 15.87 22.85
CA ILE A 27 28.02 16.03 23.92
C ILE A 27 27.17 17.27 23.66
N GLY A 28 27.79 18.38 23.29
CA GLY A 28 27.08 19.64 23.01
C GLY A 28 26.14 19.53 21.81
N SER A 29 26.59 18.89 20.72
CA SER A 29 25.75 18.65 19.54
C SER A 29 24.55 17.73 19.83
N SER A 30 24.80 16.63 20.56
CA SER A 30 23.72 15.71 20.97
C SER A 30 22.69 16.37 21.90
N MET A 31 23.12 17.25 22.82
CA MET A 31 22.18 18.02 23.65
C MET A 31 21.34 19.01 22.83
N MET A 32 21.95 19.69 21.87
CA MET A 32 21.27 20.61 20.97
C MET A 32 20.26 19.87 20.09
N ASP A 33 20.62 18.72 19.56
CA ASP A 33 19.74 17.87 18.77
C ASP A 33 18.51 17.42 19.55
N ARG A 34 18.70 16.93 20.79
CA ARG A 34 17.60 16.56 21.68
C ARG A 34 16.68 17.73 22.00
N TYR A 35 17.23 18.91 22.25
CA TYR A 35 16.46 20.11 22.48
C TYR A 35 15.64 20.48 21.23
N THR A 36 16.23 20.44 20.06
CA THR A 36 15.56 20.72 18.78
C THR A 36 14.41 19.74 18.53
N ALA A 37 14.66 18.42 18.66
CA ALA A 37 13.61 17.40 18.51
C ALA A 37 12.47 17.60 19.52
N THR A 38 12.81 17.80 20.80
CA THR A 38 11.81 18.03 21.85
C THR A 38 10.96 19.26 21.56
N ARG A 39 11.57 20.38 21.14
CA ARG A 39 10.85 21.61 20.78
C ARG A 39 9.90 21.40 19.62
N LEU A 40 10.34 20.71 18.55
CA LEU A 40 9.52 20.45 17.37
C LEU A 40 8.36 19.49 17.65
N THR A 41 8.53 18.58 18.60
CA THR A 41 7.51 17.61 18.98
C THR A 41 6.74 17.95 20.25
N GLN A 42 6.94 19.14 20.80
CA GLN A 42 6.21 19.61 21.99
C GLN A 42 4.72 19.82 21.70
N ASP A 43 4.44 20.38 20.53
CA ASP A 43 3.08 20.58 20.03
C ASP A 43 2.87 19.71 18.78
N MET A 44 1.93 18.77 18.89
CA MET A 44 1.60 17.80 17.86
C MET A 44 0.16 17.98 17.41
N LYS A 45 -0.11 17.83 16.12
CA LYS A 45 -1.45 17.77 15.56
C LYS A 45 -1.72 16.39 14.97
N THR A 46 -2.92 15.88 15.19
CA THR A 46 -3.35 14.60 14.64
C THR A 46 -3.92 14.79 13.24
N ALA A 47 -3.49 13.96 12.30
CA ALA A 47 -4.03 13.84 10.94
C ALA A 47 -4.77 12.51 10.78
N CYS A 48 -5.89 12.53 10.04
CA CYS A 48 -6.63 11.34 9.66
C CYS A 48 -6.25 10.94 8.24
N VAL A 49 -5.69 9.74 8.06
CA VAL A 49 -5.24 9.20 6.77
C VAL A 49 -5.88 7.83 6.57
N GLY A 50 -6.79 7.73 5.61
CA GLY A 50 -7.57 6.51 5.44
C GLY A 50 -8.36 6.14 6.70
N ARG A 51 -8.07 5.01 7.27
CA ARG A 51 -8.69 4.51 8.52
C ARG A 51 -7.80 4.70 9.75
N PHE A 52 -6.69 5.43 9.60
CA PHE A 52 -5.66 5.58 10.61
C PHE A 52 -5.47 7.03 11.03
N LEU A 53 -4.82 7.20 12.17
CA LEU A 53 -4.34 8.48 12.67
C LEU A 53 -2.82 8.46 12.73
N ILE A 54 -2.24 9.64 12.51
CA ILE A 54 -0.82 9.91 12.71
C ILE A 54 -0.67 11.29 13.35
N ASP A 55 0.25 11.43 14.31
CA ASP A 55 0.52 12.71 14.93
C ASP A 55 1.78 13.34 14.30
N LEU A 56 1.67 14.59 13.89
CA LEU A 56 2.70 15.37 13.23
C LEU A 56 3.03 16.60 14.06
N PRO A 57 4.29 17.10 14.08
CA PRO A 57 4.58 18.43 14.60
C PRO A 57 3.59 19.48 14.07
N ALA A 58 3.07 20.34 14.95
CA ALA A 58 2.07 21.33 14.56
C ALA A 58 2.57 22.29 13.48
N ALA A 59 3.89 22.53 13.41
CA ALA A 59 4.54 23.37 12.42
C ALA A 59 4.69 22.70 11.03
N MET A 60 4.50 21.37 10.91
CA MET A 60 4.49 20.72 9.61
C MET A 60 3.21 21.08 8.85
N GLU A 61 3.32 21.37 7.58
CA GLU A 61 2.20 21.41 6.65
C GLU A 61 1.96 20.02 6.08
N GLN A 62 0.70 19.74 5.75
CA GLN A 62 0.29 18.45 5.18
C GLN A 62 -0.53 18.66 3.91
N SER A 63 -0.35 17.79 2.95
CA SER A 63 -1.14 17.71 1.74
C SER A 63 -1.48 16.26 1.42
N TYR A 64 -2.49 16.06 0.60
CA TYR A 64 -2.91 14.73 0.17
C TYR A 64 -2.76 14.62 -1.34
N GLY A 65 -2.21 13.50 -1.78
CA GLY A 65 -2.21 13.11 -3.17
C GLY A 65 -3.59 12.63 -3.63
N GLN A 66 -3.63 12.09 -4.83
CA GLN A 66 -4.85 11.45 -5.32
C GLN A 66 -5.18 10.22 -4.47
N VAL A 67 -6.45 10.08 -4.16
CA VAL A 67 -7.02 8.93 -3.47
C VAL A 67 -7.52 7.94 -4.51
N PHE A 68 -7.37 6.68 -4.23
CA PHE A 68 -7.94 5.60 -5.01
C PHE A 68 -9.01 4.89 -4.19
N LEU A 69 -10.21 4.75 -4.72
CA LEU A 69 -11.30 4.05 -4.06
C LEU A 69 -12.17 3.34 -5.10
N ASP A 70 -12.19 2.01 -5.05
CA ASP A 70 -13.00 1.14 -5.89
C ASP A 70 -12.96 1.47 -7.40
N GLY A 71 -11.74 1.58 -7.93
CA GLY A 71 -11.52 1.89 -9.34
C GLY A 71 -11.57 3.38 -9.70
N LEU A 72 -11.88 4.24 -8.75
CA LEU A 72 -11.99 5.69 -8.95
C LEU A 72 -10.80 6.43 -8.34
N TRP A 73 -10.18 7.31 -9.10
CA TRP A 73 -9.22 8.29 -8.63
C TRP A 73 -9.95 9.54 -8.18
N ILE A 74 -9.64 10.01 -6.97
CA ILE A 74 -10.34 11.11 -6.32
C ILE A 74 -9.33 12.17 -5.90
N SER A 75 -9.64 13.42 -6.16
CA SER A 75 -8.89 14.58 -5.66
C SER A 75 -9.84 15.62 -5.09
N GLY A 76 -9.40 16.28 -4.03
CA GLY A 76 -10.12 17.41 -3.42
C GLY A 76 -9.27 18.67 -3.43
N GLN A 77 -9.91 19.83 -3.61
CA GLN A 77 -9.26 21.14 -3.56
C GLN A 77 -10.19 22.19 -2.98
N GLU A 78 -9.61 23.24 -2.43
CA GLU A 78 -10.35 24.45 -2.09
C GLU A 78 -10.59 25.26 -3.37
N GLU A 79 -11.84 25.62 -3.64
CA GLU A 79 -12.23 26.25 -4.87
C GLU A 79 -13.55 27.01 -4.69
N THR A 80 -13.65 28.24 -5.22
CA THR A 80 -14.92 28.96 -5.20
C THR A 80 -15.93 28.32 -6.17
N LYS A 81 -17.20 28.58 -5.96
CA LYS A 81 -18.27 28.06 -6.83
C LYS A 81 -18.10 28.52 -8.26
N GLU A 82 -17.75 29.77 -8.47
CA GLU A 82 -17.56 30.36 -9.81
C GLU A 82 -16.39 29.70 -10.54
N ALA A 83 -15.27 29.45 -9.86
CA ALA A 83 -14.11 28.76 -10.43
C ALA A 83 -14.46 27.30 -10.77
N PHE A 84 -15.20 26.63 -9.90
CA PHE A 84 -15.70 25.27 -10.13
C PHE A 84 -16.59 25.19 -11.37
N GLU A 85 -17.58 26.08 -11.51
CA GLU A 85 -18.50 26.13 -12.66
C GLU A 85 -17.74 26.42 -13.96
N ALA A 86 -16.80 27.38 -13.95
CA ALA A 86 -15.97 27.68 -15.10
C ALA A 86 -15.12 26.50 -15.56
N ARG A 87 -14.49 25.78 -14.60
CA ARG A 87 -13.70 24.57 -14.86
C ARG A 87 -14.57 23.45 -15.43
N LEU A 88 -15.75 23.24 -14.90
CA LEU A 88 -16.69 22.23 -15.37
C LEU A 88 -17.17 22.55 -16.81
N ALA A 89 -17.49 23.81 -17.11
CA ALA A 89 -17.86 24.26 -18.44
C ALA A 89 -16.72 24.04 -19.45
N ALA A 90 -15.49 24.39 -19.07
CA ALA A 90 -14.30 24.17 -19.90
C ALA A 90 -14.08 22.67 -20.18
N ARG A 91 -14.24 21.82 -19.14
CA ARG A 91 -14.11 20.36 -19.29
C ARG A 91 -15.15 19.79 -20.24
N LYS A 92 -16.39 20.23 -20.12
CA LYS A 92 -17.46 19.81 -21.04
C LYS A 92 -17.14 20.20 -22.49
N ALA A 93 -16.68 21.44 -22.73
CA ALA A 93 -16.31 21.92 -24.05
C ALA A 93 -15.15 21.10 -24.64
N GLU A 94 -14.15 20.75 -23.85
CA GLU A 94 -13.04 19.89 -24.25
C GLU A 94 -13.54 18.51 -24.69
N ILE A 95 -14.45 17.89 -23.92
CA ILE A 95 -15.02 16.57 -24.26
C ILE A 95 -15.85 16.63 -25.56
N ASP A 96 -16.63 17.70 -25.73
CA ASP A 96 -17.48 17.85 -26.91
C ASP A 96 -16.69 18.23 -28.21
N ALA A 97 -15.42 18.66 -28.07
CA ALA A 97 -14.61 19.10 -29.21
C ALA A 97 -14.15 17.97 -30.13
N GLU A 98 -14.04 16.74 -29.59
CA GLU A 98 -13.51 15.61 -30.33
C GLU A 98 -14.47 14.39 -30.23
N PRO A 99 -14.57 13.56 -31.27
CA PRO A 99 -15.32 12.30 -31.19
C PRO A 99 -14.60 11.30 -30.27
N ASN A 100 -15.33 10.29 -29.81
CA ASN A 100 -14.73 9.14 -29.10
C ASN A 100 -13.90 8.26 -30.04
N GLU A 101 -13.19 7.26 -29.51
CA GLU A 101 -12.33 6.36 -30.27
C GLU A 101 -13.09 5.53 -31.34
N LEU A 102 -14.40 5.44 -31.22
CA LEU A 102 -15.29 4.77 -32.19
C LEU A 102 -15.84 5.73 -33.25
N GLY A 103 -15.41 7.01 -33.27
CA GLY A 103 -15.88 8.04 -34.20
C GLY A 103 -17.27 8.56 -33.92
N GLN A 104 -17.82 8.35 -32.72
CA GLN A 104 -19.16 8.75 -32.30
C GLN A 104 -19.09 10.02 -31.43
N LYS A 105 -20.25 10.57 -31.09
CA LYS A 105 -20.35 11.67 -30.12
C LYS A 105 -19.67 11.27 -28.82
N ASN A 106 -18.72 12.10 -28.35
CA ASN A 106 -17.87 11.77 -27.22
C ASN A 106 -18.64 11.76 -25.88
N LEU A 107 -19.37 12.84 -25.59
CA LEU A 107 -20.15 12.98 -24.36
C LEU A 107 -21.47 12.21 -24.49
N GLU A 108 -21.63 11.16 -23.67
CA GLU A 108 -22.83 10.33 -23.62
C GLU A 108 -23.80 10.77 -22.51
N VAL A 109 -23.25 11.07 -21.32
CA VAL A 109 -24.04 11.50 -20.15
C VAL A 109 -23.44 12.78 -19.58
N PHE A 110 -24.32 13.73 -19.25
CA PHE A 110 -24.00 14.95 -18.53
C PHE A 110 -25.12 15.22 -17.53
N GLU A 111 -25.09 14.51 -16.40
CA GLU A 111 -26.16 14.45 -15.43
C GLU A 111 -25.89 15.36 -14.24
N ASP A 112 -26.93 16.04 -13.75
CA ASP A 112 -26.87 16.81 -12.52
C ASP A 112 -26.73 15.90 -11.30
N TYR A 113 -25.86 16.29 -10.39
CA TYR A 113 -25.80 15.80 -9.04
C TYR A 113 -26.18 16.93 -8.07
N ASN A 114 -27.21 16.73 -7.27
CA ASN A 114 -27.62 17.70 -6.26
C ASN A 114 -28.22 16.94 -5.08
N ASP A 115 -27.36 16.41 -4.23
CA ASP A 115 -27.74 15.59 -3.08
C ASP A 115 -26.71 15.70 -1.96
N HIS A 116 -27.09 15.36 -0.72
CA HIS A 116 -26.20 15.34 0.47
C HIS A 116 -25.40 16.63 0.69
N GLY A 117 -25.92 17.79 0.22
CA GLY A 117 -25.25 19.08 0.35
C GLY A 117 -24.13 19.34 -0.65
N PHE A 118 -24.00 18.49 -1.66
CA PHE A 118 -23.12 18.69 -2.81
C PHE A 118 -23.92 18.99 -4.06
N GLU A 119 -23.38 19.87 -4.90
CA GLU A 119 -23.91 20.16 -6.23
C GLU A 119 -22.81 19.88 -7.27
N GLY A 120 -23.18 19.40 -8.46
CA GLY A 120 -22.19 19.08 -9.47
C GLY A 120 -22.72 18.32 -10.67
N LYS A 121 -21.84 17.60 -11.34
CA LYS A 121 -22.14 16.83 -12.56
C LYS A 121 -21.44 15.48 -12.57
N ILE A 122 -22.12 14.50 -13.15
CA ILE A 122 -21.55 13.21 -13.54
C ILE A 122 -21.47 13.14 -15.05
N LEU A 123 -20.32 12.79 -15.57
CA LEU A 123 -19.99 12.72 -16.99
C LEU A 123 -19.60 11.31 -17.37
N VAL A 124 -20.20 10.78 -18.43
CA VAL A 124 -19.79 9.53 -19.09
C VAL A 124 -19.43 9.87 -20.53
N PHE A 125 -18.24 9.53 -20.96
CA PHE A 125 -17.72 9.86 -22.27
C PHE A 125 -16.57 8.93 -22.69
N GLY A 126 -15.98 9.15 -23.86
CA GLY A 126 -14.77 8.47 -24.30
C GLY A 126 -14.95 6.97 -24.46
N ARG A 127 -16.11 6.52 -25.00
CA ARG A 127 -16.36 5.10 -25.24
C ARG A 127 -15.29 4.49 -26.12
N ASN A 128 -14.74 3.37 -25.68
CA ASN A 128 -13.68 2.62 -26.35
C ASN A 128 -13.92 1.12 -26.24
N ILE A 129 -13.02 0.34 -26.83
CA ILE A 129 -12.96 -1.12 -26.68
C ILE A 129 -11.65 -1.48 -26.00
N VAL A 130 -11.74 -1.93 -24.77
CA VAL A 130 -10.60 -2.41 -23.98
C VAL A 130 -10.27 -3.83 -24.42
N LYS A 131 -9.00 -4.08 -24.77
CA LYS A 131 -8.50 -5.40 -25.17
C LYS A 131 -7.64 -5.99 -24.06
N GLY A 132 -7.87 -7.24 -23.74
CA GLY A 132 -7.10 -7.94 -22.73
C GLY A 132 -7.22 -9.45 -22.83
N LEU A 133 -6.81 -10.14 -21.78
CA LEU A 133 -6.88 -11.60 -21.70
C LEU A 133 -7.83 -12.00 -20.56
N GLU A 134 -8.79 -12.86 -20.86
CA GLU A 134 -9.62 -13.54 -19.87
C GLU A 134 -9.29 -15.02 -19.90
N HIS A 135 -8.76 -15.56 -18.80
CA HIS A 135 -8.29 -16.95 -18.71
C HIS A 135 -7.31 -17.33 -19.83
N GLY A 136 -6.41 -16.41 -20.20
CA GLY A 136 -5.41 -16.61 -21.26
C GLY A 136 -5.94 -16.50 -22.70
N LYS A 137 -7.21 -16.14 -22.89
CA LYS A 137 -7.82 -15.93 -24.21
C LYS A 137 -8.05 -14.44 -24.46
N PRO A 138 -7.76 -13.94 -25.66
CA PRO A 138 -8.09 -12.56 -26.02
C PRO A 138 -9.59 -12.28 -25.82
N LYS A 139 -9.88 -11.17 -25.16
CA LYS A 139 -11.26 -10.69 -24.94
C LYS A 139 -11.30 -9.18 -25.08
N GLU A 140 -12.43 -8.70 -25.56
CA GLU A 140 -12.72 -7.28 -25.70
C GLU A 140 -13.91 -6.92 -24.79
N TRP A 141 -13.82 -5.76 -24.14
CA TRP A 141 -14.88 -5.21 -23.30
C TRP A 141 -15.17 -3.78 -23.72
N PRO A 142 -16.42 -3.34 -23.66
CA PRO A 142 -16.73 -1.93 -23.80
C PRO A 142 -16.21 -1.18 -22.56
N GLY A 143 -15.52 -0.06 -22.78
CA GLY A 143 -15.06 0.83 -21.75
C GLY A 143 -15.60 2.23 -21.95
N VAL A 144 -15.67 3.02 -20.88
CA VAL A 144 -15.99 4.44 -20.90
C VAL A 144 -15.06 5.18 -19.93
N LYS A 145 -14.90 6.48 -20.13
CA LYS A 145 -14.36 7.38 -19.12
C LYS A 145 -15.52 7.89 -18.27
N LEU A 146 -15.32 7.81 -16.96
CA LEU A 146 -16.29 8.26 -15.96
C LEU A 146 -15.66 9.39 -15.14
N GLU A 147 -16.30 10.54 -15.11
CA GLU A 147 -15.89 11.66 -14.28
C GLU A 147 -17.05 12.18 -13.45
N GLY A 148 -16.75 12.54 -12.19
CA GLY A 148 -17.67 13.25 -11.30
C GLY A 148 -17.02 14.51 -10.79
N TYR A 149 -17.77 15.57 -10.76
CA TYR A 149 -17.36 16.87 -10.23
C TYR A 149 -18.42 17.33 -9.24
N VAL A 150 -18.05 17.49 -7.99
CA VAL A 150 -18.97 17.96 -6.96
C VAL A 150 -18.33 19.06 -6.12
N HIS A 151 -19.15 20.03 -5.71
CA HIS A 151 -18.72 21.19 -4.95
C HIS A 151 -19.64 21.38 -3.73
N SER A 152 -19.07 21.77 -2.62
CA SER A 152 -19.79 22.17 -1.41
C SER A 152 -18.93 23.07 -0.54
N HIS A 153 -19.48 24.19 -0.05
CA HIS A 153 -18.85 25.07 0.94
C HIS A 153 -17.39 25.46 0.62
N GLY A 154 -17.12 25.88 -0.62
CA GLY A 154 -15.78 26.30 -1.05
C GLY A 154 -14.77 25.16 -1.22
N LYS A 155 -15.23 23.94 -1.33
CA LYS A 155 -14.42 22.73 -1.58
C LYS A 155 -15.02 21.96 -2.75
N SER A 156 -14.16 21.45 -3.63
CA SER A 156 -14.58 20.61 -4.75
C SER A 156 -13.85 19.27 -4.72
N PHE A 157 -14.52 18.26 -5.27
CA PHE A 157 -13.96 16.92 -5.44
C PHE A 157 -14.15 16.48 -6.88
N ASN A 158 -13.12 15.85 -7.41
CA ASN A 158 -13.10 15.27 -8.74
C ASN A 158 -12.89 13.78 -8.63
N PHE A 159 -13.74 13.02 -9.29
CA PHE A 159 -13.70 11.58 -9.41
C PHE A 159 -13.36 11.22 -10.85
N ARG A 160 -12.48 10.26 -11.10
CA ARG A 160 -12.08 9.85 -12.44
C ARG A 160 -11.85 8.35 -12.51
N ALA A 161 -12.36 7.74 -13.57
CA ALA A 161 -11.98 6.40 -13.98
C ALA A 161 -11.83 6.34 -15.50
N ASN A 162 -10.85 5.57 -15.97
CA ASN A 162 -10.69 5.22 -17.38
C ASN A 162 -11.08 3.77 -17.55
N ASP A 163 -11.52 3.41 -18.76
CA ASP A 163 -11.87 2.04 -19.11
C ASP A 163 -12.88 1.38 -18.15
N TYR A 164 -13.79 2.22 -17.61
CA TYR A 164 -14.77 1.81 -16.63
C TYR A 164 -15.90 1.03 -17.31
N ASP A 165 -16.47 0.05 -16.61
CA ASP A 165 -17.61 -0.71 -17.13
C ASP A 165 -18.84 0.21 -17.30
N PRO A 166 -19.40 0.35 -18.50
CA PRO A 166 -20.60 1.17 -18.72
C PRO A 166 -21.80 0.77 -17.88
N GLY A 167 -21.88 -0.51 -17.49
CA GLY A 167 -22.95 -1.04 -16.63
C GLY A 167 -22.83 -0.63 -15.16
N LEU A 168 -21.65 -0.16 -14.73
CA LEU A 168 -21.36 0.19 -13.34
C LEU A 168 -21.24 1.71 -13.10
N THR A 169 -21.52 2.55 -14.08
CA THR A 169 -21.40 4.02 -13.96
C THR A 169 -22.24 4.62 -12.83
N GLY A 170 -23.33 3.97 -12.43
CA GLY A 170 -24.14 4.37 -11.28
C GLY A 170 -23.46 4.24 -9.93
N ASP A 171 -22.33 3.51 -9.83
CA ASP A 171 -21.59 3.33 -8.56
C ASP A 171 -20.89 4.62 -8.13
N LEU A 172 -20.54 5.49 -9.08
CA LEU A 172 -20.01 6.82 -8.76
C LEU A 172 -21.00 7.64 -7.91
N ARG A 173 -22.31 7.66 -8.29
CA ARG A 173 -23.32 8.37 -7.50
C ARG A 173 -23.41 7.80 -6.09
N LYS A 174 -23.45 6.49 -5.93
CA LYS A 174 -23.49 5.82 -4.62
C LYS A 174 -22.26 6.13 -3.76
N LEU A 175 -21.09 6.32 -4.39
CA LEU A 175 -19.88 6.72 -3.68
C LEU A 175 -19.94 8.18 -3.24
N VAL A 176 -20.40 9.09 -4.12
CA VAL A 176 -20.57 10.50 -3.78
C VAL A 176 -21.58 10.70 -2.64
N ASP A 177 -22.65 9.88 -2.59
CA ASP A 177 -23.65 9.89 -1.51
C ASP A 177 -23.03 9.63 -0.12
N LYS A 178 -21.87 8.97 -0.07
CA LYS A 178 -21.13 8.70 1.17
C LYS A 178 -20.10 9.78 1.51
N LEU A 179 -19.88 10.74 0.62
CA LEU A 179 -18.92 11.81 0.83
C LEU A 179 -19.40 12.80 1.89
N ARG A 180 -18.53 13.15 2.82
CA ARG A 180 -18.73 14.19 3.84
C ARG A 180 -17.51 15.11 3.89
N LEU A 181 -17.75 16.42 4.00
CA LEU A 181 -16.70 17.38 4.26
C LEU A 181 -16.12 17.17 5.66
N LEU A 182 -14.82 17.40 5.80
CA LEU A 182 -14.14 17.52 7.09
C LEU A 182 -13.86 18.99 7.39
N ALA A 183 -14.12 19.40 8.63
CA ALA A 183 -13.66 20.69 9.13
C ALA A 183 -12.11 20.65 9.27
N PRO A 184 -11.44 21.80 9.26
CA PRO A 184 -10.01 21.86 9.51
C PRO A 184 -9.66 21.17 10.84
N ARG A 185 -8.70 20.24 10.82
CA ARG A 185 -8.24 19.44 11.98
C ARG A 185 -9.32 18.55 12.62
N GLU A 186 -10.44 18.33 11.97
CA GLU A 186 -11.45 17.40 12.48
C GLU A 186 -10.92 15.97 12.49
N ILE A 187 -11.09 15.28 13.62
CA ILE A 187 -10.91 13.83 13.72
C ILE A 187 -12.29 13.19 13.76
N PRO A 188 -12.77 12.62 12.66
CA PRO A 188 -14.13 12.09 12.63
C PRO A 188 -14.26 10.83 13.47
N THR A 189 -15.37 10.73 14.21
CA THR A 189 -15.71 9.56 15.02
C THR A 189 -16.56 8.54 14.25
N ALA A 190 -17.14 8.93 13.11
CA ALA A 190 -17.83 8.00 12.24
C ALA A 190 -16.85 7.03 11.57
N ALA A 191 -17.26 5.78 11.38
CA ALA A 191 -16.50 4.83 10.60
C ALA A 191 -16.41 5.30 9.14
N GLY A 192 -15.30 4.97 8.45
CA GLY A 192 -15.09 5.35 7.07
C GLY A 192 -13.65 5.71 6.75
N PHE A 193 -13.41 6.27 5.58
CA PHE A 193 -12.11 6.52 4.99
C PHE A 193 -11.85 8.02 4.82
N CYS A 194 -10.82 8.58 5.51
CA CYS A 194 -10.46 9.99 5.46
C CYS A 194 -9.44 10.31 4.36
N PHE A 195 -9.61 11.48 3.74
CA PHE A 195 -8.62 12.02 2.80
C PHE A 195 -8.69 13.56 2.77
N GLY A 196 -7.74 14.22 3.35
CA GLY A 196 -7.63 15.68 3.29
C GLY A 196 -8.91 16.44 3.68
N LEU A 197 -9.62 16.95 2.68
CA LEU A 197 -10.80 17.80 2.84
C LEU A 197 -12.09 17.03 3.12
N GLY A 198 -12.08 15.70 3.01
CA GLY A 198 -13.29 14.90 3.10
C GLY A 198 -13.08 13.50 3.66
N MET A 199 -14.17 12.81 3.84
CA MET A 199 -14.19 11.38 4.15
C MET A 199 -15.37 10.70 3.46
N PHE A 200 -15.21 9.42 3.15
CA PHE A 200 -16.32 8.55 2.83
C PHE A 200 -16.79 7.85 4.10
N VAL A 201 -18.06 8.00 4.42
CA VAL A 201 -18.65 7.38 5.61
C VAL A 201 -19.16 5.97 5.32
N GLU A 202 -19.24 5.16 6.37
CA GLU A 202 -19.80 3.81 6.33
C GLU A 202 -21.26 3.79 5.76
N PRO A 203 -21.66 2.65 5.20
CA PRO A 203 -20.89 1.41 5.11
C PRO A 203 -20.00 1.36 3.87
N LEU A 204 -18.70 1.18 4.07
CA LEU A 204 -17.76 0.81 3.01
C LEU A 204 -17.43 -0.68 3.17
N PRO A 205 -17.46 -1.50 2.11
CA PRO A 205 -17.07 -2.90 2.16
C PRO A 205 -15.65 -3.08 2.72
N ALA A 206 -15.42 -4.13 3.50
CA ALA A 206 -14.11 -4.38 4.11
C ALA A 206 -13.04 -4.85 3.10
N ASP A 207 -13.47 -5.37 1.96
CA ASP A 207 -12.67 -5.84 0.84
C ASP A 207 -12.48 -4.79 -0.27
N LEU A 208 -12.96 -3.55 -0.02
CA LEU A 208 -12.84 -2.46 -0.96
C LEU A 208 -11.36 -2.13 -1.24
N THR A 209 -11.04 -1.95 -2.51
CA THR A 209 -9.72 -1.42 -2.88
C THR A 209 -9.66 0.06 -2.55
N GLU A 210 -8.80 0.43 -1.60
CA GLU A 210 -8.63 1.81 -1.16
C GLU A 210 -7.14 2.18 -1.09
N GLY A 211 -6.82 3.44 -1.40
CA GLY A 211 -5.46 3.95 -1.31
C GLY A 211 -5.43 5.45 -1.08
N VAL A 212 -4.48 5.90 -0.28
CA VAL A 212 -4.24 7.31 0.02
C VAL A 212 -2.76 7.55 0.27
N VAL A 213 -2.28 8.72 -0.15
CA VAL A 213 -0.95 9.21 0.20
C VAL A 213 -1.10 10.57 0.85
N MET A 214 -0.49 10.74 2.00
CA MET A 214 -0.33 12.02 2.69
C MET A 214 1.15 12.41 2.66
N PHE A 215 1.41 13.66 2.31
CA PHE A 215 2.73 14.28 2.38
C PHE A 215 2.76 15.25 3.55
N ALA A 216 3.92 15.39 4.19
CA ALA A 216 4.13 16.40 5.22
C ALA A 216 5.58 16.91 5.21
N GLY A 217 5.78 18.17 5.61
CA GLY A 217 7.08 18.79 5.69
C GLY A 217 7.01 20.12 6.43
N PHE A 218 8.15 20.67 6.78
CA PHE A 218 8.25 21.99 7.37
C PHE A 218 8.42 23.04 6.27
N PRO A 219 7.57 24.08 6.21
CA PRO A 219 7.71 25.15 5.20
C PRO A 219 9.08 25.83 5.23
N ASP A 220 9.62 26.04 6.44
CA ASP A 220 10.92 26.70 6.66
C ASP A 220 12.11 25.74 6.48
N HIS A 221 11.88 24.43 6.36
CA HIS A 221 12.90 23.40 6.20
C HIS A 221 12.52 22.42 5.08
N PRO A 222 12.56 22.89 3.83
CA PRO A 222 12.11 22.10 2.68
C PRO A 222 13.05 20.94 2.31
N ASP A 223 14.19 20.82 3.00
CA ASP A 223 15.11 19.69 2.91
C ASP A 223 14.55 18.42 3.56
N LEU A 224 13.54 18.54 4.44
CA LEU A 224 12.84 17.42 5.07
C LEU A 224 11.47 17.19 4.41
N ALA A 225 11.28 16.00 3.89
CA ALA A 225 10.02 15.54 3.34
C ALA A 225 9.60 14.23 4.01
N MET A 226 8.28 14.06 4.19
CA MET A 226 7.69 12.85 4.72
C MET A 226 6.48 12.45 3.88
N ALA A 227 6.27 11.14 3.69
CA ALA A 227 5.07 10.59 3.09
C ALA A 227 4.56 9.39 3.89
N LEU A 228 3.24 9.29 4.02
CA LEU A 228 2.55 8.10 4.50
C LEU A 228 1.62 7.60 3.40
N SER A 229 1.98 6.47 2.81
CA SER A 229 1.22 5.79 1.77
C SER A 229 0.49 4.59 2.35
N MET A 230 -0.79 4.44 2.03
CA MET A 230 -1.61 3.29 2.44
C MET A 230 -2.35 2.73 1.25
N ARG A 231 -2.46 1.40 1.19
CA ARG A 231 -3.23 0.70 0.14
C ARG A 231 -3.79 -0.61 0.69
N ALA A 232 -5.10 -0.80 0.56
CA ALA A 232 -5.80 -2.02 0.93
C ALA A 232 -6.53 -2.65 -0.28
N GLY A 233 -6.95 -3.89 -0.16
CA GLY A 233 -7.67 -4.61 -1.23
C GLY A 233 -6.77 -5.09 -2.37
N THR A 234 -5.44 -5.06 -2.20
CA THR A 234 -4.46 -5.53 -3.18
C THR A 234 -3.66 -6.71 -2.65
N GLU A 235 -3.15 -7.55 -3.55
CA GLU A 235 -2.24 -8.63 -3.15
C GLU A 235 -1.00 -8.03 -2.47
N PRO A 236 -0.58 -8.57 -1.31
CA PRO A 236 0.65 -8.16 -0.65
C PRO A 236 1.85 -8.41 -1.55
N ASP A 237 2.86 -7.54 -1.47
CA ASP A 237 4.15 -7.80 -2.11
C ASP A 237 4.77 -9.07 -1.49
N PRO A 238 5.18 -10.04 -2.30
CA PRO A 238 5.80 -11.26 -1.81
C PRO A 238 7.19 -11.00 -1.17
N GLU A 239 7.86 -9.92 -1.56
CA GLU A 239 9.18 -9.53 -1.04
C GLU A 239 9.02 -8.42 0.02
N GLY A 240 9.42 -8.70 1.28
CA GLY A 240 9.40 -7.71 2.36
C GLY A 240 10.45 -6.61 2.20
N ARG A 241 10.32 -5.53 2.97
CA ARG A 241 11.26 -4.39 2.94
C ARG A 241 12.70 -4.80 3.24
N LEU A 242 12.90 -5.64 4.25
CA LEU A 242 14.25 -6.10 4.66
C LEU A 242 14.90 -6.98 3.59
N GLU A 243 14.13 -7.77 2.88
CA GLU A 243 14.61 -8.61 1.79
C GLU A 243 15.04 -7.74 0.60
N ARG A 244 14.20 -6.78 0.17
CA ARG A 244 14.54 -5.81 -0.88
C ARG A 244 15.78 -4.99 -0.52
N ASP A 245 15.87 -4.51 0.71
CA ASP A 245 17.04 -3.75 1.18
C ASP A 245 18.32 -4.60 1.16
N THR A 246 18.23 -5.87 1.54
CA THR A 246 19.38 -6.80 1.49
C THR A 246 19.84 -7.07 0.07
N ARG A 247 18.90 -7.17 -0.88
CA ARG A 247 19.22 -7.31 -2.30
C ARG A 247 19.89 -6.07 -2.86
N VAL A 248 19.36 -4.88 -2.55
CA VAL A 248 19.95 -3.60 -2.96
C VAL A 248 21.37 -3.43 -2.38
N ASP A 249 21.58 -3.77 -1.09
CA ASP A 249 22.90 -3.73 -0.46
C ASP A 249 23.91 -4.68 -1.15
N ALA A 250 23.46 -5.86 -1.59
CA ALA A 250 24.31 -6.83 -2.30
C ALA A 250 24.72 -6.34 -3.69
N GLU A 251 23.82 -5.65 -4.40
CA GLU A 251 24.04 -5.08 -5.72
C GLU A 251 24.82 -3.77 -5.70
N MET A 252 24.97 -3.15 -4.51
CA MET A 252 25.66 -1.87 -4.35
C MET A 252 27.16 -1.96 -4.72
N PRO A 253 27.67 -1.05 -5.57
CA PRO A 253 29.09 -0.96 -5.88
C PRO A 253 29.96 -0.83 -4.63
N THR A 254 31.08 -1.55 -4.59
CA THR A 254 31.97 -1.60 -3.40
C THR A 254 32.46 -0.23 -2.95
N TRP A 255 32.64 0.72 -3.87
CA TRP A 255 33.09 2.08 -3.56
C TRP A 255 32.01 2.94 -2.89
N GLN A 256 30.73 2.60 -3.04
CA GLN A 256 29.62 3.32 -2.39
C GLN A 256 29.37 2.84 -0.95
N ARG A 257 29.68 1.57 -0.64
CA ARG A 257 29.43 0.98 0.67
C ARG A 257 29.97 1.79 1.85
N PRO A 258 31.18 2.39 1.79
CA PRO A 258 31.69 3.24 2.89
C PRO A 258 30.93 4.57 3.05
N LEU A 259 30.17 4.98 2.04
CA LEU A 259 29.39 6.22 2.05
C LEU A 259 28.01 6.04 2.71
N MET A 260 27.59 4.81 2.95
CA MET A 260 26.31 4.47 3.54
C MET A 260 26.48 3.82 4.91
N SER A 261 25.65 4.22 5.87
CA SER A 261 25.59 3.62 7.20
C SER A 261 24.13 3.29 7.52
N LYS A 262 23.85 2.04 7.89
CA LYS A 262 22.54 1.65 8.41
C LYS A 262 22.44 2.10 9.87
N LEU A 263 21.51 3.01 10.15
CA LEU A 263 21.22 3.47 11.50
C LEU A 263 20.32 2.47 12.23
N ARG A 264 19.36 1.91 11.50
CA ARG A 264 18.46 0.84 11.96
C ARG A 264 18.09 -0.08 10.80
N LYS A 265 17.95 -1.38 11.07
CA LYS A 265 17.43 -2.37 10.13
C LYS A 265 16.83 -3.53 10.91
N GLY A 266 15.52 -3.76 10.79
CA GLY A 266 14.86 -4.86 11.49
C GLY A 266 13.36 -4.76 11.50
N LYS A 267 12.72 -5.73 12.17
CA LYS A 267 11.28 -5.70 12.41
C LYS A 267 10.94 -4.65 13.45
N ARG A 268 9.82 -3.93 13.24
CA ARG A 268 9.30 -2.94 14.17
C ARG A 268 7.78 -3.00 14.21
N SER A 269 7.24 -3.25 15.41
CA SER A 269 5.81 -3.18 15.66
C SER A 269 5.43 -1.77 16.14
N ILE A 270 4.39 -1.19 15.57
CA ILE A 270 3.85 0.11 15.95
C ILE A 270 2.37 -0.07 16.32
N ASN A 271 2.04 0.10 17.60
CA ASN A 271 0.68 -0.06 18.13
C ASN A 271 0.00 -1.37 17.70
N GLY A 272 0.76 -2.48 17.68
CA GLY A 272 0.27 -3.80 17.29
C GLY A 272 0.27 -4.06 15.77
N ILE A 273 0.74 -3.11 14.96
CA ILE A 273 0.90 -3.27 13.52
C ILE A 273 2.34 -3.71 13.25
N GLU A 274 2.50 -4.94 12.78
CA GLU A 274 3.81 -5.52 12.48
C GLU A 274 4.35 -4.98 11.15
N GLY A 275 5.58 -4.46 11.17
CA GLY A 275 6.25 -3.91 10.00
C GLY A 275 7.76 -4.12 10.04
N GLU A 276 8.43 -3.62 9.02
CA GLU A 276 9.87 -3.67 8.82
C GLU A 276 10.44 -2.26 8.68
N GLU A 277 11.53 -1.97 9.40
CA GLU A 277 12.17 -0.66 9.42
C GLU A 277 13.57 -0.73 8.82
N VAL A 278 13.88 0.28 7.99
CA VAL A 278 15.24 0.58 7.53
C VAL A 278 15.46 2.08 7.67
N ALA A 279 16.47 2.47 8.42
CA ALA A 279 16.93 3.84 8.53
C ALA A 279 18.41 3.91 8.16
N GLU A 280 18.76 4.86 7.31
CA GLU A 280 20.13 4.97 6.76
C GLU A 280 20.59 6.41 6.64
N LYS A 281 21.91 6.56 6.67
CA LYS A 281 22.61 7.79 6.43
C LYS A 281 23.55 7.61 5.25
N TRP A 282 23.53 8.54 4.33
CA TRP A 282 24.46 8.62 3.20
C TRP A 282 25.38 9.80 3.37
N THR A 283 26.65 9.60 3.05
CA THR A 283 27.63 10.67 2.92
C THR A 283 27.77 10.99 1.44
N GLU A 284 27.29 12.15 1.06
CA GLU A 284 27.29 12.60 -0.33
C GLU A 284 28.67 13.03 -0.80
N LEU A 285 28.87 13.15 -2.12
CA LEU A 285 30.18 13.54 -2.68
C LEU A 285 30.62 14.96 -2.29
N ASN A 286 29.71 15.80 -1.83
CA ASN A 286 29.99 17.12 -1.28
C ASN A 286 30.15 17.12 0.24
N PHE A 287 30.32 15.93 0.84
CA PHE A 287 30.49 15.67 2.27
C PHE A 287 29.32 16.07 3.17
N VAL A 288 28.15 16.36 2.63
CA VAL A 288 26.94 16.50 3.44
C VAL A 288 26.33 15.12 3.71
N HIS A 289 25.51 15.04 4.75
CA HIS A 289 24.79 13.82 5.08
C HIS A 289 23.31 13.95 4.70
N THR A 290 22.80 12.96 3.98
CA THR A 290 21.39 12.76 3.74
C THR A 290 20.91 11.58 4.57
N PHE A 291 19.63 11.61 4.96
CA PHE A 291 19.05 10.58 5.80
C PHE A 291 17.73 10.08 5.18
N GLY A 292 17.54 8.77 5.23
CA GLY A 292 16.33 8.11 4.83
C GLY A 292 15.81 7.20 5.94
N PHE A 293 14.53 7.31 6.25
CA PHE A 293 13.83 6.47 7.23
C PHE A 293 12.62 5.85 6.54
N ASN A 294 12.47 4.56 6.67
CA ASN A 294 11.39 3.81 6.05
C ASN A 294 10.83 2.80 7.03
N TRP A 295 9.52 2.75 7.18
CA TRP A 295 8.80 1.69 7.86
C TRP A 295 7.70 1.19 6.97
N GLU A 296 7.63 -0.13 6.76
CA GLU A 296 6.72 -0.74 5.81
C GLU A 296 5.98 -1.93 6.42
N VAL A 297 4.70 -2.02 6.10
CA VAL A 297 3.80 -3.15 6.41
C VAL A 297 3.39 -3.77 5.09
N SER A 298 3.62 -5.05 4.89
CA SER A 298 3.26 -5.74 3.63
C SER A 298 1.75 -5.81 3.39
N GLY A 299 0.95 -5.66 4.45
CA GLY A 299 -0.50 -5.65 4.38
C GLY A 299 -1.13 -7.03 4.18
N THR A 300 -2.44 -7.03 4.00
CA THR A 300 -3.25 -8.21 3.66
C THR A 300 -4.28 -7.82 2.61
N LYS A 301 -4.67 -8.76 1.75
CA LYS A 301 -5.64 -8.50 0.69
C LYS A 301 -7.04 -8.15 1.21
N ASP A 302 -7.46 -8.81 2.29
CA ASP A 302 -8.87 -8.85 2.71
C ASP A 302 -9.13 -8.08 4.00
N ASN A 303 -8.20 -7.24 4.47
CA ASN A 303 -8.36 -6.51 5.72
C ASN A 303 -7.89 -5.06 5.60
N VAL A 304 -8.81 -4.14 5.49
CA VAL A 304 -8.54 -2.70 5.41
C VAL A 304 -7.89 -2.11 6.66
N PHE A 305 -7.88 -2.83 7.78
CA PHE A 305 -7.17 -2.46 9.01
C PHE A 305 -5.75 -3.02 9.10
N VAL A 306 -5.34 -3.81 8.11
CA VAL A 306 -3.96 -4.25 7.91
C VAL A 306 -3.59 -4.00 6.44
N PRO A 307 -3.63 -2.73 5.98
CA PRO A 307 -3.27 -2.38 4.62
C PRO A 307 -1.76 -2.50 4.40
N PHE A 308 -1.32 -2.49 3.15
CA PHE A 308 0.03 -2.05 2.85
C PHE A 308 0.20 -0.63 3.36
N MET A 309 1.24 -0.39 4.17
CA MET A 309 1.63 0.93 4.65
C MET A 309 3.09 1.18 4.36
N HIS A 310 3.41 2.38 3.92
CA HIS A 310 4.78 2.83 3.80
C HIS A 310 4.88 4.25 4.36
N LEU A 311 5.54 4.37 5.52
CA LEU A 311 5.96 5.64 6.08
C LEU A 311 7.41 5.86 5.67
N GLU A 312 7.67 6.97 5.01
CA GLU A 312 9.03 7.41 4.72
C GLU A 312 9.27 8.84 5.22
N MET A 313 10.50 9.11 5.62
CA MET A 313 10.98 10.44 5.93
C MET A 313 12.39 10.56 5.37
N SER A 314 12.67 11.63 4.64
CA SER A 314 13.98 11.92 4.10
C SER A 314 14.38 13.36 4.38
N THR A 315 15.68 13.59 4.54
CA THR A 315 16.24 14.94 4.76
C THR A 315 17.62 15.09 4.15
N GLY A 316 18.02 16.35 3.94
CA GLY A 316 19.26 16.69 3.24
C GLY A 316 19.09 16.70 1.71
N HIS A 317 17.87 16.54 1.21
CA HIS A 317 17.58 16.61 -0.21
C HIS A 317 17.26 18.05 -0.65
N PRO A 318 17.68 18.46 -1.85
CA PRO A 318 17.36 19.79 -2.37
C PRO A 318 15.89 19.85 -2.80
N VAL A 319 15.29 21.04 -2.74
CA VAL A 319 13.91 21.30 -3.21
C VAL A 319 13.79 21.07 -4.72
N ASN A 320 14.83 21.45 -5.47
CA ASN A 320 14.83 21.33 -6.93
C ASN A 320 15.43 19.99 -7.36
N ALA A 321 14.71 19.25 -8.18
CA ALA A 321 15.19 17.99 -8.73
C ALA A 321 16.53 18.19 -9.47
N GLY A 322 17.50 17.31 -9.19
CA GLY A 322 18.85 17.37 -9.78
C GLY A 322 19.81 18.39 -9.17
N ALA A 323 19.38 19.17 -8.17
CA ALA A 323 20.32 20.02 -7.42
C ALA A 323 21.16 19.18 -6.45
N ARG A 324 22.24 19.78 -5.94
CA ARG A 324 23.15 19.07 -5.01
C ARG A 324 22.48 18.90 -3.64
N PRO A 325 22.75 17.78 -2.95
CA PRO A 325 22.34 17.59 -1.56
C PRO A 325 22.76 18.75 -0.66
N VAL A 326 21.92 19.08 0.31
CA VAL A 326 22.09 20.17 1.27
C VAL A 326 22.29 19.63 2.67
N ILE A 327 22.82 20.45 3.57
CA ILE A 327 22.98 20.08 4.96
C ILE A 327 21.58 19.95 5.58
N SER A 328 21.30 18.80 6.19
CA SER A 328 20.06 18.60 6.95
C SER A 328 19.97 19.63 8.09
N PHE A 329 18.82 20.23 8.28
CA PHE A 329 18.59 21.22 9.34
C PHE A 329 18.62 20.61 10.74
N MET A 330 18.54 19.28 10.85
CA MET A 330 18.62 18.53 12.11
C MET A 330 19.79 17.54 12.06
N GLY A 331 20.40 17.32 13.24
CA GLY A 331 21.38 16.26 13.42
C GLY A 331 20.74 14.87 13.49
N GLU A 332 21.57 13.84 13.39
CA GLU A 332 21.15 12.44 13.35
C GLU A 332 20.26 12.02 14.53
N GLU A 333 20.67 12.36 15.76
CA GLU A 333 19.93 12.01 16.98
C GLU A 333 18.55 12.68 17.01
N ALA A 334 18.45 13.94 16.58
CA ALA A 334 17.19 14.67 16.50
C ALA A 334 16.25 14.08 15.44
N LEU A 335 16.80 13.68 14.30
CA LEU A 335 16.01 13.01 13.24
C LEU A 335 15.46 11.67 13.70
N ILE A 336 16.26 10.87 14.40
CA ILE A 336 15.82 9.59 14.96
C ILE A 336 14.68 9.80 15.97
N GLN A 337 14.78 10.82 16.83
CA GLN A 337 13.74 11.14 17.81
C GLN A 337 12.45 11.64 17.14
N LEU A 338 12.58 12.51 16.15
CA LEU A 338 11.44 13.00 15.35
C LEU A 338 10.73 11.83 14.65
N TRP A 339 11.51 10.97 13.98
CA TRP A 339 11.01 9.76 13.34
C TRP A 339 10.25 8.87 14.30
N ASP A 340 10.85 8.58 15.46
CA ASP A 340 10.23 7.71 16.47
C ASP A 340 8.93 8.30 17.01
N ARG A 341 8.91 9.62 17.23
CA ARG A 341 7.73 10.30 17.74
C ARG A 341 6.57 10.22 16.75
N ILE A 342 6.86 10.46 15.47
CA ILE A 342 5.85 10.41 14.40
C ILE A 342 5.42 8.96 14.15
N ALA A 343 6.35 8.04 13.90
CA ALA A 343 6.05 6.66 13.54
C ALA A 343 5.25 5.95 14.64
N ASN A 344 5.66 6.08 15.91
CA ASN A 344 4.96 5.45 17.05
C ASN A 344 3.55 6.02 17.29
N SER A 345 3.17 7.12 16.64
CA SER A 345 1.83 7.69 16.75
C SER A 345 0.81 7.04 15.81
N ILE A 346 1.25 6.28 14.80
CA ILE A 346 0.35 5.62 13.85
C ILE A 346 -0.52 4.61 14.59
N ARG A 347 -1.83 4.75 14.41
CA ARG A 347 -2.84 3.91 15.07
C ARG A 347 -4.12 3.84 14.28
N VAL A 348 -4.87 2.77 14.43
CA VAL A 348 -6.24 2.69 13.90
C VAL A 348 -7.09 3.81 14.52
N ARG A 349 -7.86 4.52 13.70
CA ARG A 349 -8.75 5.57 14.16
C ARG A 349 -9.88 4.97 14.98
N PRO A 350 -10.10 5.39 16.25
CA PRO A 350 -11.24 4.95 17.03
C PRO A 350 -12.54 5.49 16.43
N THR A 351 -13.54 4.63 16.31
CA THR A 351 -14.86 4.98 15.78
C THR A 351 -15.95 4.65 16.79
N LEU A 352 -17.04 5.44 16.81
CA LEU A 352 -18.19 5.23 17.70
C LEU A 352 -19.07 4.05 17.29
N ALA A 353 -19.08 3.72 15.99
CA ALA A 353 -19.77 2.53 15.48
C ALA A 353 -18.74 1.39 15.27
N PRO A 354 -19.10 0.14 15.60
CA PRO A 354 -18.26 -0.98 15.18
C PRO A 354 -18.12 -0.91 13.66
N SER A 355 -16.90 -1.06 13.16
CA SER A 355 -16.68 -1.38 11.73
C SER A 355 -17.65 -2.52 11.37
N PRO A 356 -18.29 -2.51 10.19
CA PRO A 356 -19.06 -3.66 9.77
C PRO A 356 -18.15 -4.87 9.94
N ALA A 357 -18.58 -5.79 10.81
CA ALA A 357 -17.87 -7.05 10.94
C ALA A 357 -17.74 -7.58 9.51
N LYS A 358 -16.53 -7.88 9.08
CA LYS A 358 -16.31 -8.63 7.83
C LYS A 358 -17.36 -9.73 7.85
N PRO A 359 -18.24 -9.88 6.83
CA PRO A 359 -19.15 -11.00 6.77
C PRO A 359 -18.30 -12.23 7.06
N GLU A 360 -18.58 -12.93 8.15
CA GLU A 360 -17.81 -14.14 8.49
C GLU A 360 -17.84 -14.97 7.21
N PRO A 361 -16.71 -15.27 6.58
CA PRO A 361 -16.71 -16.04 5.35
C PRO A 361 -17.48 -17.29 5.67
N PRO A 362 -18.43 -17.72 4.83
CA PRO A 362 -19.24 -18.90 5.08
C PRO A 362 -18.30 -19.99 5.55
N PRO A 363 -18.61 -20.70 6.64
CA PRO A 363 -17.67 -21.60 7.29
C PRO A 363 -17.04 -22.48 6.20
N GLY A 364 -15.74 -22.24 5.96
CA GLY A 364 -15.03 -22.89 4.86
C GLY A 364 -15.14 -24.40 5.00
N PRO A 365 -15.01 -25.18 3.93
CA PRO A 365 -15.26 -26.61 3.90
C PRO A 365 -14.48 -27.29 5.01
N LYS A 366 -15.07 -28.24 5.70
CA LYS A 366 -14.43 -29.06 6.75
C LYS A 366 -13.58 -30.14 6.10
N LEU A 367 -12.60 -30.65 6.83
CA LEU A 367 -11.88 -31.86 6.40
C LEU A 367 -12.91 -33.00 6.23
N GLY A 368 -12.86 -33.68 5.08
CA GLY A 368 -13.83 -34.68 4.69
C GLY A 368 -14.96 -34.19 3.77
N ASP A 369 -15.16 -32.91 3.62
CA ASP A 369 -16.12 -32.37 2.67
C ASP A 369 -15.71 -32.71 1.23
N ALA A 370 -16.70 -33.04 0.42
CA ALA A 370 -16.52 -33.44 -0.98
C ALA A 370 -17.10 -32.41 -1.94
N THR A 371 -16.49 -32.31 -3.13
CA THR A 371 -16.95 -31.50 -4.26
C THR A 371 -16.72 -32.24 -5.56
N SER A 372 -17.46 -31.92 -6.61
CA SER A 372 -17.44 -32.61 -7.89
C SER A 372 -16.60 -31.85 -8.93
N ALA A 373 -16.04 -32.58 -9.89
CA ALA A 373 -15.37 -31.99 -11.04
C ALA A 373 -16.31 -31.03 -11.79
N GLY A 374 -15.79 -29.84 -12.18
CA GLY A 374 -16.56 -28.77 -12.82
C GLY A 374 -17.14 -27.75 -11.85
N GLU A 375 -17.31 -28.07 -10.56
CA GLU A 375 -17.70 -27.12 -9.52
C GLU A 375 -16.53 -26.21 -9.12
N LEU A 376 -16.83 -25.09 -8.45
CA LEU A 376 -15.80 -24.24 -7.88
C LEU A 376 -15.28 -24.83 -6.57
N CYS A 377 -13.96 -24.86 -6.40
CA CYS A 377 -13.31 -25.33 -5.19
C CYS A 377 -13.79 -24.50 -3.98
N PRO A 378 -14.45 -25.12 -2.99
CA PRO A 378 -15.06 -24.37 -1.89
C PRO A 378 -14.04 -23.86 -0.85
N GLY A 379 -12.79 -24.32 -0.91
CA GLY A 379 -11.72 -23.88 0.00
C GLY A 379 -10.34 -24.34 -0.41
N THR A 380 -9.36 -23.49 -0.16
CA THR A 380 -7.94 -23.79 -0.45
C THR A 380 -7.43 -24.95 0.40
N GLY A 381 -6.79 -25.93 -0.24
CA GLY A 381 -6.21 -27.07 0.45
C GLY A 381 -5.85 -28.21 -0.46
N TRP A 382 -5.51 -29.36 0.14
CA TRP A 382 -5.20 -30.59 -0.55
C TRP A 382 -6.46 -31.46 -0.68
N TRP A 383 -6.84 -31.70 -1.89
CA TRP A 383 -8.02 -32.46 -2.27
C TRP A 383 -7.60 -33.82 -2.82
N GLN A 384 -8.25 -34.88 -2.35
CA GLN A 384 -7.96 -36.25 -2.76
C GLN A 384 -9.08 -36.77 -3.66
N CYS A 385 -8.71 -37.22 -4.85
CA CYS A 385 -9.63 -37.87 -5.76
C CYS A 385 -10.10 -39.24 -5.19
N GLN A 386 -11.40 -39.45 -5.17
CA GLN A 386 -12.01 -40.70 -4.70
C GLN A 386 -12.18 -41.73 -5.83
N ASP A 387 -12.01 -41.33 -7.10
CA ASP A 387 -12.23 -42.19 -8.24
C ASP A 387 -11.17 -43.28 -8.40
N GLY A 388 -11.56 -44.37 -9.10
CA GLY A 388 -10.66 -45.43 -9.50
C GLY A 388 -10.33 -46.51 -8.46
N GLY A 389 -10.95 -46.45 -7.26
CA GLY A 389 -10.79 -47.46 -6.21
C GLY A 389 -9.34 -47.62 -5.71
N HIS A 390 -9.08 -48.74 -4.99
CA HIS A 390 -7.74 -49.09 -4.50
C HIS A 390 -6.85 -49.54 -5.68
N GLY A 391 -5.92 -48.70 -6.12
CA GLY A 391 -4.87 -49.04 -7.09
C GLY A 391 -4.88 -48.32 -8.42
N ALA A 392 -5.87 -47.48 -8.74
CA ALA A 392 -5.81 -46.58 -9.86
C ALA A 392 -4.89 -45.39 -9.59
N SER A 393 -4.00 -45.06 -10.51
CA SER A 393 -3.20 -43.84 -10.47
C SER A 393 -3.95 -42.70 -11.13
N VAL A 394 -3.83 -41.50 -10.62
CA VAL A 394 -4.42 -40.28 -11.17
C VAL A 394 -3.28 -39.41 -11.74
N ALA A 395 -3.45 -38.89 -12.94
CA ALA A 395 -2.49 -37.96 -13.53
C ALA A 395 -2.34 -36.72 -12.59
N GLY A 396 -1.11 -36.35 -12.27
CA GLY A 396 -0.81 -35.30 -11.28
C GLY A 396 -0.89 -35.76 -9.83
N GLY A 397 -1.15 -37.06 -9.58
CA GLY A 397 -1.31 -37.65 -8.26
C GLY A 397 -2.76 -37.63 -7.77
N ARG A 398 -3.10 -38.58 -6.90
CA ARG A 398 -4.46 -38.65 -6.28
C ARG A 398 -4.75 -37.46 -5.36
N ARG A 399 -3.73 -36.82 -4.85
CA ARG A 399 -3.82 -35.69 -3.93
C ARG A 399 -3.26 -34.47 -4.63
N GLN A 400 -4.09 -33.46 -4.85
CA GLN A 400 -3.76 -32.23 -5.55
C GLN A 400 -4.11 -31.02 -4.73
N PHE A 401 -3.29 -29.99 -4.81
CA PHE A 401 -3.51 -28.73 -4.15
C PHE A 401 -4.42 -27.85 -5.03
N MET A 402 -5.55 -27.41 -4.50
CA MET A 402 -6.51 -26.52 -5.19
C MET A 402 -6.73 -25.27 -4.38
N LYS A 403 -6.87 -24.15 -5.07
CA LYS A 403 -7.22 -22.85 -4.46
C LYS A 403 -8.73 -22.66 -4.48
N GLN A 404 -9.25 -21.99 -3.47
CA GLN A 404 -10.65 -21.58 -3.43
C GLN A 404 -11.05 -20.83 -4.72
N GLY A 405 -12.24 -21.11 -5.26
CA GLY A 405 -12.71 -20.54 -6.51
C GLY A 405 -12.12 -21.14 -7.80
N GLN A 406 -11.11 -22.00 -7.71
CA GLN A 406 -10.58 -22.75 -8.86
C GLN A 406 -11.59 -23.85 -9.27
N ARG A 407 -11.80 -24.09 -10.58
CA ARG A 407 -12.63 -25.20 -11.04
C ARG A 407 -11.98 -26.54 -10.71
N MET A 408 -12.72 -27.43 -10.09
CA MET A 408 -12.27 -28.77 -9.76
C MET A 408 -12.06 -29.57 -11.06
N PRO A 409 -10.89 -30.20 -11.24
CA PRO A 409 -10.58 -30.92 -12.47
C PRO A 409 -11.30 -32.27 -12.53
N GLN A 410 -11.64 -32.70 -13.76
CA GLN A 410 -12.01 -34.09 -14.02
C GLN A 410 -10.73 -34.96 -13.92
N ALA A 411 -10.75 -35.98 -13.07
CA ALA A 411 -9.59 -36.85 -12.90
C ALA A 411 -9.30 -37.65 -14.17
N LEU A 412 -8.02 -37.70 -14.53
CA LEU A 412 -7.51 -38.53 -15.60
C LEU A 412 -6.87 -39.76 -14.95
N LEU A 413 -7.53 -40.91 -15.08
CA LEU A 413 -7.08 -42.17 -14.49
C LEU A 413 -6.04 -42.82 -15.39
N LEU A 414 -4.95 -43.27 -14.82
CA LEU A 414 -3.84 -43.91 -15.50
C LEU A 414 -3.96 -45.46 -15.38
N GLN A 415 -3.92 -46.15 -16.49
CA GLN A 415 -3.91 -47.61 -16.50
C GLN A 415 -2.60 -48.17 -15.93
N ARG A 416 -2.66 -49.34 -15.28
CA ARG A 416 -1.45 -50.04 -14.84
C ARG A 416 -0.55 -50.31 -16.05
N GLN A 417 0.67 -49.82 -15.94
CA GLN A 417 1.68 -50.08 -17.00
C GLN A 417 2.06 -51.55 -16.99
N THR A 418 1.88 -52.19 -18.16
CA THR A 418 2.52 -53.48 -18.45
C THR A 418 3.99 -53.26 -18.77
N LEU A 419 4.82 -54.31 -18.71
CA LEU A 419 6.25 -54.26 -19.11
C LEU A 419 6.44 -53.68 -20.52
N TRP A 420 5.53 -53.97 -21.46
CA TRP A 420 5.53 -53.44 -22.82
C TRP A 420 5.22 -51.94 -22.90
N HIS A 421 4.33 -51.46 -22.07
CA HIS A 421 4.03 -50.03 -21.99
C HIS A 421 5.21 -49.23 -21.40
N LYS A 422 5.93 -49.79 -20.42
CA LYS A 422 7.16 -49.20 -19.86
C LYS A 422 8.27 -49.08 -20.90
N LEU A 423 8.45 -50.11 -21.73
CA LEU A 423 9.46 -50.11 -22.77
C LEU A 423 9.18 -49.12 -23.90
N ARG A 424 7.91 -48.79 -24.17
CA ARG A 424 7.50 -47.85 -25.23
C ARG A 424 7.29 -46.42 -24.72
N GLY A 425 7.42 -46.17 -23.41
CA GLY A 425 7.19 -44.85 -22.79
C GLY A 425 5.76 -44.32 -22.90
N VAL A 426 4.77 -45.19 -23.19
CA VAL A 426 3.37 -44.81 -23.42
C VAL A 426 2.55 -45.27 -22.22
N GLN A 427 1.79 -44.35 -21.63
CA GLN A 427 0.83 -44.63 -20.56
C GLN A 427 -0.58 -44.25 -21.02
N SER A 428 -1.43 -45.26 -21.17
CA SER A 428 -2.84 -45.03 -21.53
C SER A 428 -3.59 -44.42 -20.36
N SER A 429 -4.45 -43.44 -20.63
CA SER A 429 -5.29 -42.77 -19.65
C SER A 429 -6.75 -42.80 -20.11
N TYR A 430 -7.67 -42.78 -19.17
CA TYR A 430 -9.10 -42.69 -19.39
C TYR A 430 -9.78 -41.81 -18.39
N ARG A 431 -10.96 -41.31 -18.72
CA ARG A 431 -11.85 -40.54 -17.82
C ARG A 431 -13.08 -41.36 -17.55
N LEU A 432 -13.65 -41.20 -16.37
CA LEU A 432 -14.98 -41.71 -16.06
C LEU A 432 -16.03 -40.83 -16.70
N ASP A 433 -17.16 -41.41 -17.08
CA ASP A 433 -18.30 -40.68 -17.67
C ASP A 433 -19.04 -39.82 -16.60
N CYS A 434 -18.82 -40.12 -15.31
CA CYS A 434 -19.36 -39.31 -14.20
C CYS A 434 -18.32 -38.25 -13.71
N PRO A 435 -18.75 -37.11 -13.17
CA PRO A 435 -17.86 -36.14 -12.57
C PRO A 435 -17.04 -36.74 -11.43
N SER A 436 -15.74 -36.50 -11.46
CA SER A 436 -14.82 -36.97 -10.40
C SER A 436 -15.12 -36.31 -9.06
N THR A 437 -15.10 -37.11 -7.99
CA THR A 437 -15.31 -36.62 -6.64
C THR A 437 -13.98 -36.36 -5.93
N TRP A 438 -13.85 -35.16 -5.38
CA TRP A 438 -12.68 -34.70 -4.65
C TRP A 438 -13.05 -34.41 -3.18
N THR A 439 -12.27 -34.97 -2.23
CA THR A 439 -12.49 -34.78 -0.80
C THR A 439 -11.34 -33.96 -0.21
N LEU A 440 -11.65 -32.95 0.60
CA LEU A 440 -10.66 -32.14 1.29
C LEU A 440 -9.97 -32.94 2.41
N VAL A 441 -8.67 -33.18 2.29
CA VAL A 441 -7.92 -34.01 3.22
C VAL A 441 -6.87 -33.23 4.02
N ASP A 442 -6.50 -32.03 3.61
CA ASP A 442 -5.54 -31.20 4.33
C ASP A 442 -5.68 -29.72 3.93
N ARG A 443 -5.58 -28.80 4.89
CA ARG A 443 -5.66 -27.34 4.64
C ARG A 443 -4.32 -26.63 4.68
N ARG A 444 -3.24 -27.34 4.97
CA ARG A 444 -1.90 -26.75 5.05
C ARG A 444 -1.40 -26.37 3.66
N LEU A 445 -0.76 -25.22 3.55
CA LEU A 445 -0.17 -24.73 2.29
C LEU A 445 1.02 -25.61 1.82
N ARG A 446 1.70 -26.30 2.76
CA ARG A 446 2.75 -27.28 2.45
C ARG A 446 2.35 -28.65 2.98
N ALA A 447 2.30 -29.65 2.10
CA ALA A 447 2.17 -31.03 2.53
C ALA A 447 3.42 -31.44 3.33
N ARG A 448 3.24 -32.15 4.47
CA ARG A 448 4.39 -32.88 5.06
C ARG A 448 4.86 -33.92 4.05
N PRO A 449 6.18 -34.07 3.83
CA PRO A 449 6.68 -35.22 3.10
C PRO A 449 6.17 -36.47 3.81
N VAL A 450 5.50 -37.34 3.07
CA VAL A 450 5.17 -38.69 3.55
C VAL A 450 6.51 -39.43 3.62
N ILE A 451 7.03 -39.62 4.83
CA ILE A 451 8.14 -40.53 5.06
C ILE A 451 7.54 -41.92 4.86
N THR A 452 7.81 -42.53 3.72
CA THR A 452 7.56 -43.97 3.44
C THR A 452 8.69 -44.77 4.00
#